data_352c699cb8edc586ecec82fbacb97a47
#
_entry.id   352c699cb8edc586ecec82fbacb97a47
#
_cell.length_a   1.000
_cell.length_b   1.000
_cell.length_c   1.000
_cell.angle_alpha   90.00
_cell.angle_beta   90.00
_cell.angle_gamma   90.00
#
_symmetry.space_group_name_H-M   'P 1'
#
loop_
_entity.id
_entity.type
_entity.pdbx_description
1 polymer ?
#
loop_
_entity_poly.entity_id
_entity_poly.type
_entity_poly.pdbx_seq_one_letter_code
_entity_poly.pdbx_strand_id
1 'polypeptide(L)'
;MNIAVFASGTGTTLQALIDQQTTYGYKVTLLVANRECPAIERAKQANIPTLQSKDWTEIDNALTGHHIQLIVLAGYLAIIPEWICTKWEKRIINIHPSLLPKHGGKGMYGMHVHEAVWKAGEKETGCTVHYVSAEIDSGSIIAQSVVEVKESDTPNTIAQRVQAAEKVLLPRVIGEMV
;
A
#
# COMPACT_ATOMS: atom_id res chain seq x y z
N MET A 1 -15.76 5.14 6.89
CA MET A 1 -15.52 4.52 5.57
C MET A 1 -14.98 3.10 5.73
N ASN A 2 -15.54 2.08 5.05
CA ASN A 2 -15.02 0.70 5.08
C ASN A 2 -13.92 0.53 4.05
N ILE A 3 -12.76 0.04 4.46
CA ILE A 3 -11.64 -0.20 3.55
C ILE A 3 -11.24 -1.68 3.50
N ALA A 4 -10.79 -2.14 2.34
CA ALA A 4 -10.08 -3.40 2.19
C ALA A 4 -8.58 -3.13 2.03
N VAL A 5 -7.76 -3.83 2.79
CA VAL A 5 -6.29 -3.75 2.65
C VAL A 5 -5.79 -4.97 1.89
N PHE A 6 -4.94 -4.74 0.90
CA PHE A 6 -4.32 -5.79 0.10
C PHE A 6 -2.84 -5.88 0.47
N ALA A 7 -2.36 -7.06 0.82
CA ALA A 7 -0.98 -7.28 1.23
C ALA A 7 -0.42 -8.62 0.74
N SER A 8 0.90 -8.68 0.53
CA SER A 8 1.62 -9.90 0.13
C SER A 8 2.80 -10.24 1.06
N GLY A 9 3.00 -9.48 2.13
CA GLY A 9 4.19 -9.54 2.98
C GLY A 9 3.90 -9.47 4.48
N THR A 10 4.77 -8.79 5.21
CA THR A 10 4.76 -8.75 6.69
C THR A 10 3.54 -8.08 7.32
N GLY A 11 2.84 -7.23 6.58
CA GLY A 11 1.64 -6.53 7.07
C GLY A 11 1.92 -5.43 8.09
N THR A 12 3.13 -4.86 8.13
CA THR A 12 3.42 -3.78 9.08
C THR A 12 2.67 -2.49 8.76
N THR A 13 2.40 -2.24 7.49
CA THR A 13 1.54 -1.12 7.05
C THR A 13 0.07 -1.40 7.36
N LEU A 14 -0.40 -2.64 7.18
CA LEU A 14 -1.73 -3.07 7.64
C LEU A 14 -1.89 -2.82 9.15
N GLN A 15 -0.88 -3.17 9.97
CA GLN A 15 -0.92 -2.92 11.41
C GLN A 15 -1.10 -1.43 11.72
N ALA A 16 -0.34 -0.56 11.06
CA ALA A 16 -0.48 0.88 11.24
C ALA A 16 -1.88 1.39 10.86
N LEU A 17 -2.49 0.82 9.81
CA LEU A 17 -3.88 1.14 9.45
C LEU A 17 -4.88 0.69 10.51
N ILE A 18 -4.70 -0.49 11.09
CA ILE A 18 -5.54 -1.01 12.18
C ILE A 18 -5.43 -0.11 13.41
N ASP A 19 -4.21 0.23 13.82
CA ASP A 19 -3.95 1.01 15.02
C ASP A 19 -4.53 2.44 14.94
N GLN A 20 -4.59 3.01 13.74
CA GLN A 20 -4.99 4.40 13.52
C GLN A 20 -6.41 4.57 12.96
N GLN A 21 -7.15 3.50 12.71
CA GLN A 21 -8.47 3.56 12.08
C GLN A 21 -9.49 4.41 12.85
N THR A 22 -9.45 4.37 14.18
CA THR A 22 -10.36 5.18 15.02
C THR A 22 -9.99 6.66 14.94
N THR A 23 -8.71 6.99 14.90
CA THR A 23 -8.21 8.37 14.81
C THR A 23 -8.65 9.04 13.52
N TYR A 24 -8.62 8.31 12.41
CA TYR A 24 -8.90 8.85 11.08
C TYR A 24 -10.28 8.50 10.51
N GLY A 25 -11.16 7.83 11.28
CA GLY A 25 -12.56 7.64 10.92
C GLY A 25 -12.84 6.58 9.84
N TYR A 26 -11.87 5.73 9.49
CA TYR A 26 -12.09 4.58 8.62
C TYR A 26 -12.12 3.26 9.43
N LYS A 27 -12.52 2.18 8.78
CA LYS A 27 -12.51 0.84 9.36
C LYS A 27 -11.89 -0.15 8.39
N VAL A 28 -10.87 -0.89 8.82
CA VAL A 28 -10.34 -2.04 8.09
C VAL A 28 -11.33 -3.20 8.24
N THR A 29 -12.01 -3.56 7.15
CA THR A 29 -13.11 -4.54 7.17
C THR A 29 -12.76 -5.85 6.48
N LEU A 30 -11.71 -5.85 5.65
CA LEU A 30 -11.25 -7.03 4.92
C LEU A 30 -9.75 -6.93 4.66
N LEU A 31 -9.03 -8.05 4.84
CA LEU A 31 -7.70 -8.25 4.28
C LEU A 31 -7.82 -9.18 3.06
N VAL A 32 -7.21 -8.79 1.95
CA VAL A 32 -7.00 -9.64 0.77
C VAL A 32 -5.51 -9.93 0.61
N ALA A 33 -5.15 -11.21 0.52
CA ALA A 33 -3.78 -11.65 0.27
C ALA A 33 -3.73 -12.59 -0.94
N ASN A 34 -2.75 -12.42 -1.81
CA ASN A 34 -2.57 -13.28 -2.99
C ASN A 34 -1.76 -14.55 -2.70
N ARG A 35 -1.26 -14.69 -1.47
CA ARG A 35 -0.46 -15.80 -0.97
C ARG A 35 -0.47 -15.84 0.54
N GLU A 36 -0.05 -16.96 1.11
CA GLU A 36 0.25 -17.06 2.54
C GLU A 36 1.31 -16.01 2.93
N CYS A 37 1.01 -15.22 3.95
CA CYS A 37 1.92 -14.17 4.42
C CYS A 37 1.56 -13.73 5.87
N PRO A 38 2.51 -13.15 6.63
CA PRO A 38 2.28 -12.73 8.01
C PRO A 38 1.17 -11.68 8.20
N ALA A 39 0.79 -10.95 7.15
CA ALA A 39 -0.34 -10.01 7.20
C ALA A 39 -1.66 -10.72 7.57
N ILE A 40 -1.84 -11.98 7.14
CA ILE A 40 -3.03 -12.80 7.46
C ILE A 40 -3.16 -13.00 8.97
N GLU A 41 -2.06 -13.32 9.64
CA GLU A 41 -2.07 -13.53 11.09
C GLU A 41 -2.39 -12.24 11.85
N ARG A 42 -1.85 -11.08 11.40
CA ARG A 42 -2.19 -9.77 11.98
C ARG A 42 -3.68 -9.45 11.86
N ALA A 43 -4.28 -9.71 10.70
CA ALA A 43 -5.70 -9.49 10.49
C ALA A 43 -6.56 -10.41 11.38
N LYS A 44 -6.19 -11.68 11.52
CA LYS A 44 -6.86 -12.63 12.42
C LYS A 44 -6.81 -12.17 13.87
N GLN A 45 -5.65 -11.73 14.36
CA GLN A 45 -5.49 -11.19 15.72
C GLN A 45 -6.35 -9.95 15.97
N ALA A 46 -6.59 -9.16 14.94
CA ALA A 46 -7.47 -7.98 14.97
C ALA A 46 -8.96 -8.33 14.68
N ASN A 47 -9.32 -9.62 14.54
CA ASN A 47 -10.66 -10.08 14.15
C ASN A 47 -11.15 -9.49 12.82
N ILE A 48 -10.24 -9.26 11.88
CA ILE A 48 -10.55 -8.78 10.54
C ILE A 48 -10.71 -9.99 9.60
N PRO A 49 -11.83 -10.12 8.87
CA PRO A 49 -12.01 -11.12 7.83
C PRO A 49 -10.87 -11.13 6.84
N THR A 50 -10.43 -12.32 6.43
CA THR A 50 -9.33 -12.50 5.49
C THR A 50 -9.75 -13.33 4.30
N LEU A 51 -9.36 -12.91 3.10
CA LEU A 51 -9.49 -13.68 1.87
C LEU A 51 -8.10 -13.90 1.27
N GLN A 52 -7.69 -15.17 1.16
CA GLN A 52 -6.50 -15.53 0.39
C GLN A 52 -6.95 -16.04 -0.97
N SER A 53 -6.80 -15.22 -2.00
CA SER A 53 -7.21 -15.57 -3.36
C SER A 53 -6.39 -14.85 -4.42
N LYS A 54 -6.39 -15.41 -5.63
CA LYS A 54 -5.90 -14.79 -6.87
C LYS A 54 -7.01 -14.64 -7.90
N ASP A 55 -8.21 -15.16 -7.58
CA ASP A 55 -9.39 -15.02 -8.43
C ASP A 55 -10.05 -13.66 -8.19
N TRP A 56 -9.96 -12.82 -9.18
CA TRP A 56 -10.51 -11.46 -9.11
C TRP A 56 -12.04 -11.41 -9.09
N THR A 57 -12.72 -12.46 -9.56
CA THR A 57 -14.18 -12.57 -9.42
C THR A 57 -14.55 -12.84 -7.97
N GLU A 58 -13.84 -13.75 -7.32
CA GLU A 58 -14.01 -14.02 -5.88
C GLU A 58 -13.69 -12.79 -5.03
N ILE A 59 -12.56 -12.11 -5.33
CA ILE A 59 -12.14 -10.89 -4.64
C ILE A 59 -13.21 -9.81 -4.78
N ASP A 60 -13.71 -9.55 -5.98
CA ASP A 60 -14.71 -8.51 -6.25
C ASP A 60 -16.05 -8.79 -5.53
N ASN A 61 -16.46 -10.05 -5.47
CA ASN A 61 -17.63 -10.47 -4.68
C ASN A 61 -17.43 -10.22 -3.19
N ALA A 62 -16.24 -10.53 -2.66
CA ALA A 62 -15.92 -10.26 -1.26
C ALA A 62 -15.89 -8.76 -0.95
N LEU A 63 -15.32 -7.93 -1.84
CA LEU A 63 -15.32 -6.46 -1.70
C LEU A 63 -16.75 -5.92 -1.63
N THR A 64 -17.62 -6.41 -2.49
CA THR A 64 -19.04 -6.04 -2.50
C THR A 64 -19.75 -6.51 -1.23
N GLY A 65 -19.56 -7.76 -0.83
CA GLY A 65 -20.20 -8.36 0.36
C GLY A 65 -19.79 -7.67 1.67
N HIS A 66 -18.56 -7.15 1.75
CA HIS A 66 -18.07 -6.39 2.89
C HIS A 66 -18.34 -4.88 2.79
N HIS A 67 -19.11 -4.43 1.79
CA HIS A 67 -19.44 -3.02 1.56
C HIS A 67 -18.21 -2.12 1.52
N ILE A 68 -17.15 -2.57 0.84
CA ILE A 68 -15.90 -1.83 0.72
C ILE A 68 -16.11 -0.55 -0.11
N GLN A 69 -15.55 0.55 0.37
CA GLN A 69 -15.62 1.86 -0.28
C GLN A 69 -14.26 2.26 -0.89
N LEU A 70 -13.16 1.78 -0.30
CA LEU A 70 -11.80 2.05 -0.76
C LEU A 70 -10.95 0.78 -0.66
N ILE A 71 -10.18 0.50 -1.69
CA ILE A 71 -9.14 -0.55 -1.73
C ILE A 71 -7.78 0.11 -1.48
N VAL A 72 -7.01 -0.43 -0.55
CA VAL A 72 -5.70 0.08 -0.17
C VAL A 72 -4.64 -0.98 -0.42
N LEU A 73 -3.75 -0.75 -1.38
CA LEU A 73 -2.62 -1.64 -1.63
C LEU A 73 -1.48 -1.26 -0.68
N ALA A 74 -1.10 -2.18 0.18
CA ALA A 74 -0.06 -2.01 1.19
C ALA A 74 1.00 -3.13 1.04
N GLY A 75 1.83 -3.02 0.02
CA GLY A 75 2.79 -4.07 -0.34
C GLY A 75 2.13 -5.27 -1.00
N TYR A 76 1.14 -5.06 -1.84
CA TYR A 76 0.51 -6.10 -2.67
C TYR A 76 1.27 -6.26 -3.98
N LEU A 77 1.75 -7.47 -4.26
CA LEU A 77 2.68 -7.73 -5.37
C LEU A 77 2.02 -8.29 -6.64
N ALA A 78 0.72 -8.55 -6.62
CA ALA A 78 0.01 -8.97 -7.82
C ALA A 78 -0.51 -7.75 -8.60
N ILE A 79 -0.55 -7.91 -9.93
CA ILE A 79 -1.10 -6.88 -10.82
C ILE A 79 -2.62 -6.85 -10.69
N ILE A 80 -3.17 -5.65 -10.58
CA ILE A 80 -4.62 -5.43 -10.59
C ILE A 80 -5.11 -5.47 -12.05
N PRO A 81 -6.08 -6.31 -12.40
CA PRO A 81 -6.62 -6.33 -13.76
C PRO A 81 -7.28 -5.01 -14.15
N GLU A 82 -7.20 -4.65 -15.41
CA GLU A 82 -7.74 -3.40 -15.95
C GLU A 82 -9.24 -3.24 -15.64
N TRP A 83 -10.04 -4.31 -15.74
CA TRP A 83 -11.47 -4.25 -15.45
C TRP A 83 -11.77 -3.91 -13.97
N ILE A 84 -10.90 -4.33 -13.04
CA ILE A 84 -10.99 -3.92 -11.63
C ILE A 84 -10.60 -2.45 -11.48
N CYS A 85 -9.52 -2.01 -12.12
CA CYS A 85 -9.12 -0.60 -12.11
C CYS A 85 -10.24 0.31 -12.62
N THR A 86 -10.93 -0.11 -13.69
CA THR A 86 -12.08 0.60 -14.26
C THR A 86 -13.29 0.60 -13.33
N LYS A 87 -13.66 -0.56 -12.79
CA LYS A 87 -14.81 -0.70 -11.87
C LYS A 87 -14.62 0.11 -10.58
N TRP A 88 -13.39 0.17 -10.10
CA TRP A 88 -13.00 0.83 -8.86
C TRP A 88 -12.22 2.12 -9.12
N GLU A 89 -12.47 2.81 -10.24
CA GLU A 89 -11.78 4.04 -10.59
C GLU A 89 -11.83 5.05 -9.44
N LYS A 90 -10.67 5.63 -9.09
CA LYS A 90 -10.45 6.53 -7.95
C LYS A 90 -10.83 5.95 -6.57
N ARG A 91 -11.01 4.63 -6.50
CA ARG A 91 -11.27 3.90 -5.24
C ARG A 91 -10.26 2.79 -4.98
N ILE A 92 -9.13 2.81 -5.68
CA ILE A 92 -7.95 1.99 -5.38
C ILE A 92 -6.79 2.94 -5.21
N ILE A 93 -6.12 2.89 -4.05
CA ILE A 93 -4.90 3.63 -3.78
C ILE A 93 -3.75 2.67 -3.47
N ASN A 94 -2.53 3.09 -3.78
CA ASN A 94 -1.32 2.35 -3.45
C ASN A 94 -0.36 3.25 -2.69
N ILE A 95 0.41 2.67 -1.76
CA ILE A 95 1.60 3.32 -1.18
C ILE A 95 2.84 2.73 -1.83
N HIS A 96 3.61 3.58 -2.51
CA HIS A 96 4.85 3.21 -3.17
C HIS A 96 6.06 3.79 -2.42
N PRO A 97 7.14 3.01 -2.18
CA PRO A 97 8.24 3.41 -1.30
C PRO A 97 9.29 4.31 -1.98
N SER A 98 8.87 5.21 -2.87
CA SER A 98 9.71 6.26 -3.45
C SER A 98 8.90 7.52 -3.76
N LEU A 99 9.59 8.59 -4.15
CA LEU A 99 8.99 9.82 -4.67
C LEU A 99 8.70 9.64 -6.17
N LEU A 100 7.53 9.09 -6.52
CA LEU A 100 7.12 8.91 -7.91
C LEU A 100 7.18 10.24 -8.69
N PRO A 101 7.55 10.20 -9.98
CA PRO A 101 7.75 9.03 -10.84
C PRO A 101 9.12 8.33 -10.71
N LYS A 102 10.05 8.87 -9.92
CA LYS A 102 11.37 8.25 -9.71
C LYS A 102 11.23 6.90 -9.00
N HIS A 103 12.02 5.93 -9.46
CA HIS A 103 12.09 4.58 -8.89
C HIS A 103 10.72 3.88 -8.78
N GLY A 104 9.82 4.16 -9.75
CA GLY A 104 8.55 3.46 -9.93
C GLY A 104 8.57 2.53 -11.14
N GLY A 105 7.46 1.83 -11.36
CA GLY A 105 7.25 0.97 -12.52
C GLY A 105 7.69 -0.47 -12.32
N LYS A 106 7.77 -1.20 -13.44
CA LYS A 106 8.03 -2.65 -13.46
C LYS A 106 9.33 -3.02 -12.73
N GLY A 107 9.23 -3.93 -11.75
CA GLY A 107 10.36 -4.41 -10.95
C GLY A 107 10.71 -3.54 -9.75
N MET A 108 10.08 -2.38 -9.57
CA MET A 108 10.32 -1.47 -8.45
C MET A 108 9.37 -1.78 -7.29
N TYR A 109 9.75 -2.71 -6.43
CA TYR A 109 9.02 -3.09 -5.22
C TYR A 109 9.98 -3.54 -4.12
N GLY A 110 9.54 -3.43 -2.86
CA GLY A 110 10.30 -3.87 -1.70
C GLY A 110 11.70 -3.28 -1.66
N MET A 111 12.71 -4.09 -1.38
CA MET A 111 14.11 -3.65 -1.26
C MET A 111 14.71 -3.14 -2.57
N HIS A 112 14.21 -3.59 -3.73
CA HIS A 112 14.73 -3.13 -5.04
C HIS A 112 14.63 -1.62 -5.21
N VAL A 113 13.58 -0.99 -4.67
CA VAL A 113 13.41 0.48 -4.70
C VAL A 113 14.52 1.15 -3.89
N HIS A 114 14.75 0.70 -2.65
CA HIS A 114 15.74 1.31 -1.76
C HIS A 114 17.18 1.08 -2.25
N GLU A 115 17.45 -0.07 -2.85
CA GLU A 115 18.73 -0.35 -3.53
C GLU A 115 18.94 0.57 -4.74
N ALA A 116 17.89 0.80 -5.53
CA ALA A 116 17.96 1.70 -6.68
C ALA A 116 18.20 3.15 -6.25
N VAL A 117 17.50 3.64 -5.21
CA VAL A 117 17.72 4.95 -4.60
C VAL A 117 19.17 5.12 -4.13
N TRP A 118 19.68 4.13 -3.39
CA TRP A 118 21.04 4.14 -2.85
C TRP A 118 22.09 4.12 -3.97
N LYS A 119 21.94 3.24 -4.98
CA LYS A 119 22.84 3.16 -6.13
C LYS A 119 22.86 4.42 -6.99
N ALA A 120 21.71 5.10 -7.09
CA ALA A 120 21.61 6.37 -7.83
C ALA A 120 22.22 7.56 -7.08
N GLY A 121 22.64 7.39 -5.82
CA GLY A 121 23.17 8.49 -5.00
C GLY A 121 22.16 9.60 -4.75
N GLU A 122 20.88 9.27 -4.70
CA GLU A 122 19.84 10.25 -4.42
C GLU A 122 20.07 10.89 -3.05
N LYS A 123 19.76 12.18 -2.92
CA LYS A 123 19.84 12.90 -1.66
C LYS A 123 18.53 12.88 -0.88
N GLU A 124 17.45 12.58 -1.57
CA GLU A 124 16.10 12.46 -1.04
C GLU A 124 15.42 11.25 -1.64
N THR A 125 14.57 10.63 -0.86
CA THR A 125 13.60 9.60 -1.25
C THR A 125 12.30 9.84 -0.48
N GLY A 126 11.47 8.85 -0.35
CA GLY A 126 10.23 8.96 0.44
C GLY A 126 9.22 7.92 0.05
N CYS A 127 7.96 8.27 0.23
CA CYS A 127 6.85 7.44 -0.21
C CYS A 127 5.77 8.28 -0.88
N THR A 128 5.01 7.62 -1.74
CA THR A 128 3.93 8.22 -2.53
C THR A 128 2.65 7.43 -2.35
N VAL A 129 1.56 8.11 -1.96
CA VAL A 129 0.21 7.58 -2.10
C VAL A 129 -0.35 8.07 -3.42
N HIS A 130 -0.83 7.15 -4.25
CA HIS A 130 -1.37 7.47 -5.57
C HIS A 130 -2.58 6.60 -5.89
N TYR A 131 -3.42 7.04 -6.81
CA TYR A 131 -4.47 6.21 -7.37
C TYR A 131 -3.86 5.12 -8.25
N VAL A 132 -4.47 3.94 -8.24
CA VAL A 132 -4.06 2.83 -9.10
C VAL A 132 -4.77 2.93 -10.44
N SER A 133 -4.00 2.77 -11.51
CA SER A 133 -4.45 2.68 -12.89
C SER A 133 -4.01 1.35 -13.51
N ALA A 134 -4.37 1.11 -14.76
CA ALA A 134 -3.94 -0.09 -15.49
C ALA A 134 -2.41 -0.17 -15.68
N GLU A 135 -1.75 0.99 -15.73
CA GLU A 135 -0.29 1.07 -15.80
C GLU A 135 0.31 1.12 -14.39
N ILE A 136 1.40 0.38 -14.19
CA ILE A 136 2.07 0.29 -12.88
C ILE A 136 2.61 1.66 -12.47
N ASP A 137 2.29 2.09 -11.25
CA ASP A 137 2.76 3.32 -10.57
C ASP A 137 2.55 4.63 -11.37
N SER A 138 1.62 4.65 -12.35
CA SER A 138 1.38 5.80 -13.22
C SER A 138 0.13 6.63 -12.87
N GLY A 139 -0.67 6.17 -11.92
CA GLY A 139 -1.87 6.88 -11.49
C GLY A 139 -1.58 8.21 -10.77
N SER A 140 -2.57 9.10 -10.73
CA SER A 140 -2.43 10.44 -10.13
C SER A 140 -1.96 10.38 -8.68
N ILE A 141 -0.95 11.16 -8.37
CA ILE A 141 -0.40 11.31 -7.02
C ILE A 141 -1.42 12.02 -6.12
N ILE A 142 -1.66 11.49 -4.93
CA ILE A 142 -2.50 12.09 -3.91
C ILE A 142 -1.64 12.86 -2.91
N ALA A 143 -0.59 12.21 -2.38
CA ALA A 143 0.32 12.82 -1.42
C ALA A 143 1.69 12.13 -1.44
N GLN A 144 2.71 12.85 -1.01
CA GLN A 144 4.07 12.34 -0.86
C GLN A 144 4.64 12.77 0.50
N SER A 145 5.56 11.96 1.02
CA SER A 145 6.37 12.30 2.19
C SER A 145 7.84 12.13 1.83
N VAL A 146 8.62 13.19 2.02
CA VAL A 146 10.05 13.23 1.71
C VAL A 146 10.85 12.67 2.87
N VAL A 147 11.88 11.89 2.57
CA VAL A 147 12.85 11.31 3.50
C VAL A 147 14.24 11.63 3.01
N GLU A 148 15.06 12.27 3.84
CA GLU A 148 16.47 12.55 3.54
C GLU A 148 17.28 11.24 3.44
N VAL A 149 18.17 11.16 2.46
CA VAL A 149 19.17 10.11 2.31
C VAL A 149 20.54 10.65 2.75
N LYS A 150 21.10 10.01 3.78
CA LYS A 150 22.40 10.40 4.37
C LYS A 150 23.55 9.66 3.71
N GLU A 151 24.74 10.24 3.71
CA GLU A 151 25.93 9.59 3.16
C GLU A 151 26.27 8.23 3.83
N SER A 152 25.93 8.10 5.11
CA SER A 152 26.14 6.87 5.89
C SER A 152 25.07 5.80 5.69
N ASP A 153 24.03 6.07 4.86
CA ASP A 153 22.92 5.15 4.68
C ASP A 153 23.29 3.91 3.88
N THR A 154 22.60 2.86 4.22
CA THR A 154 22.48 1.62 3.46
C THR A 154 21.06 1.48 2.92
N PRO A 155 20.79 0.61 1.93
CA PRO A 155 19.41 0.32 1.50
C PRO A 155 18.46 -0.03 2.66
N ASN A 156 18.96 -0.76 3.66
CA ASN A 156 18.16 -1.14 4.83
C ASN A 156 17.79 0.06 5.72
N THR A 157 18.71 0.98 5.97
CA THR A 157 18.42 2.17 6.80
C THR A 157 17.48 3.14 6.07
N ILE A 158 17.61 3.25 4.75
CA ILE A 158 16.66 3.98 3.90
C ILE A 158 15.27 3.34 4.02
N ALA A 159 15.18 2.01 3.84
CA ALA A 159 13.92 1.27 3.92
C ALA A 159 13.21 1.50 5.26
N GLN A 160 13.92 1.44 6.38
CA GLN A 160 13.35 1.66 7.72
C GLN A 160 12.73 3.05 7.86
N ARG A 161 13.39 4.11 7.37
CA ARG A 161 12.86 5.47 7.43
C ARG A 161 11.69 5.69 6.49
N VAL A 162 11.76 5.15 5.28
CA VAL A 162 10.64 5.22 4.32
C VAL A 162 9.42 4.49 4.87
N GLN A 163 9.58 3.29 5.42
CA GLN A 163 8.49 2.53 6.05
C GLN A 163 7.87 3.28 7.25
N ALA A 164 8.67 4.00 8.02
CA ALA A 164 8.14 4.84 9.11
C ALA A 164 7.28 5.99 8.53
N ALA A 165 7.72 6.63 7.45
CA ALA A 165 6.96 7.67 6.76
C ALA A 165 5.66 7.15 6.13
N GLU A 166 5.68 5.94 5.53
CA GLU A 166 4.48 5.28 4.98
C GLU A 166 3.39 5.08 6.04
N LYS A 167 3.78 4.64 7.23
CA LYS A 167 2.85 4.38 8.36
C LYS A 167 2.20 5.64 8.93
N VAL A 168 2.76 6.80 8.64
CA VAL A 168 2.17 8.10 9.00
C VAL A 168 1.35 8.66 7.85
N LEU A 169 1.89 8.61 6.62
CA LEU A 169 1.27 9.21 5.45
C LEU A 169 -0.04 8.52 5.06
N LEU A 170 -0.02 7.18 4.95
CA LEU A 170 -1.15 6.44 4.40
C LEU A 170 -2.42 6.53 5.26
N PRO A 171 -2.38 6.34 6.60
CA PRO A 171 -3.58 6.52 7.44
C PRO A 171 -4.16 7.93 7.36
N ARG A 172 -3.30 8.97 7.33
CA ARG A 172 -3.71 10.35 7.20
C ARG A 172 -4.45 10.59 5.88
N VAL A 173 -3.87 10.14 4.75
CA VAL A 173 -4.49 10.29 3.43
C VAL A 173 -5.86 9.62 3.38
N ILE A 174 -5.99 8.41 3.94
CA ILE A 174 -7.28 7.71 4.01
C ILE A 174 -8.28 8.53 4.84
N GLY A 175 -7.85 9.12 5.96
CA GLY A 175 -8.68 9.97 6.79
C GLY A 175 -9.18 11.24 6.08
N GLU A 176 -8.37 11.80 5.20
CA GLU A 176 -8.74 12.96 4.35
C GLU A 176 -9.75 12.59 3.24
N MET A 177 -9.95 11.28 2.98
CA MET A 177 -10.90 10.75 2.00
C MET A 177 -12.25 10.30 2.61
N VAL A 178 -12.39 10.32 3.94
CA VAL A 178 -13.59 9.85 4.70
C VAL A 178 -14.82 10.76 4.51
#